data_35192393869546e3651b54e397ed4ada
#
_entry.id   35192393869546e3651b54e397ed4ada
#
_cell.length_a   1.000
_cell.length_b   1.000
_cell.length_c   1.000
_cell.angle_alpha   90.00
_cell.angle_beta   90.00
_cell.angle_gamma   90.00
#
_symmetry.space_group_name_H-M   'P 1'
#
loop_
_entity.id
_entity.type
_entity.pdbx_description
1 polymer ?
#
loop_
_entity_poly.entity_id
_entity_poly.type
_entity_poly.pdbx_seq_one_letter_code
_entity_poly.pdbx_strand_id
1 'polypeptide(L)'
;MTRKPAANGDSVRAREVTDSLRRQVREELPEVAQISDQDLQAKAVEAWAYALAHSSFKSIHDIPPAGNPDVNEAKRGDQTDHLRGVTRLAIGIAREMGAAYPELAIDMDTIIAGGLLHDVGKAWEFDPVNRKRWKASQRHFGRPSIRHPAYGAHICLTVGLPEEIAHIAMAHSGEGELLLRSLECMIVHQADYTFWNTLLAGGQLKPETVSPDKRRYVLDRPS
;
A
#
# COMPACT_ATOMS: atom_id res chain seq x y z
N MET A 1 -40.24 -2.28 10.46
CA MET A 1 -39.15 -3.25 10.60
C MET A 1 -37.97 -2.56 11.28
N THR A 2 -37.83 -2.75 12.57
CA THR A 2 -36.73 -2.18 13.35
C THR A 2 -35.44 -2.93 12.98
N ARG A 3 -34.48 -2.17 12.45
CA ARG A 3 -33.14 -2.66 12.12
C ARG A 3 -32.48 -3.15 13.41
N LYS A 4 -32.36 -4.49 13.60
CA LYS A 4 -31.45 -5.01 14.62
C LYS A 4 -30.06 -4.46 14.31
N PRO A 5 -29.37 -3.78 15.26
CA PRO A 5 -27.98 -3.43 15.05
C PRO A 5 -27.25 -4.75 14.78
N ALA A 6 -26.48 -4.79 13.68
CA ALA A 6 -25.55 -5.87 13.46
C ALA A 6 -24.73 -5.98 14.75
N ALA A 7 -24.69 -7.17 15.34
CA ALA A 7 -23.82 -7.41 16.46
C ALA A 7 -22.44 -6.85 16.06
N ASN A 8 -21.90 -5.96 16.89
CA ASN A 8 -20.53 -5.45 16.75
C ASN A 8 -19.61 -6.67 16.95
N GLY A 9 -19.54 -7.51 15.92
CA GLY A 9 -18.54 -8.55 15.84
C GLY A 9 -17.19 -7.86 15.85
N ASP A 10 -16.33 -8.32 16.71
CA ASP A 10 -14.96 -7.92 16.99
C ASP A 10 -14.41 -6.88 16.00
N SER A 11 -14.57 -5.58 16.30
CA SER A 11 -13.82 -4.54 15.62
C SER A 11 -12.43 -4.48 16.26
N VAL A 12 -11.40 -4.27 15.45
CA VAL A 12 -10.07 -4.02 15.99
C VAL A 12 -10.16 -2.82 16.91
N ARG A 13 -9.79 -2.98 18.18
CA ARG A 13 -9.72 -1.87 19.11
C ARG A 13 -8.47 -1.06 18.79
N ALA A 14 -8.64 0.19 18.41
CA ALA A 14 -7.54 1.10 18.17
C ALA A 14 -6.63 1.19 19.40
N ARG A 15 -5.33 1.11 19.15
CA ARG A 15 -4.26 1.34 20.13
C ARG A 15 -3.83 2.81 20.06
N GLU A 16 -3.13 3.28 21.05
CA GLU A 16 -2.48 4.58 21.01
C GLU A 16 -1.27 4.55 20.06
N VAL A 17 -1.09 5.62 19.29
CA VAL A 17 0.12 5.83 18.49
C VAL A 17 1.22 6.37 19.41
N THR A 18 2.22 5.54 19.69
CA THR A 18 3.32 5.86 20.60
C THR A 18 4.58 6.26 19.85
N ASP A 19 5.50 6.96 20.54
CA ASP A 19 6.82 7.28 19.95
C ASP A 19 7.67 6.02 19.65
N SER A 20 7.45 4.94 20.39
CA SER A 20 8.06 3.65 20.10
C SER A 20 7.59 3.11 18.75
N LEU A 21 6.29 3.22 18.44
CA LEU A 21 5.73 2.79 17.17
C LEU A 21 6.23 3.66 16.02
N ARG A 22 6.36 4.98 16.22
CA ARG A 22 6.94 5.89 15.21
C ARG A 22 8.42 5.57 14.93
N ARG A 23 9.20 5.25 15.95
CA ARG A 23 10.61 4.79 15.77
C ARG A 23 10.66 3.49 14.98
N GLN A 24 9.83 2.51 15.33
CA GLN A 24 9.73 1.25 14.61
C GLN A 24 9.42 1.47 13.12
N VAL A 25 8.45 2.32 12.78
CA VAL A 25 8.14 2.65 11.37
C VAL A 25 9.37 3.24 10.65
N ARG A 26 10.14 4.12 11.30
CA ARG A 26 11.38 4.66 10.70
C ARG A 26 12.44 3.60 10.46
N GLU A 27 12.55 2.62 11.34
CA GLU A 27 13.48 1.49 11.22
C GLU A 27 13.05 0.54 10.08
N GLU A 28 11.75 0.28 9.97
CA GLU A 28 11.17 -0.57 8.93
C GLU A 28 11.20 0.08 7.55
N LEU A 29 11.05 1.40 7.46
CA LEU A 29 11.02 2.19 6.22
C LEU A 29 12.09 3.29 6.22
N PRO A 30 13.39 2.94 6.18
CA PRO A 30 14.47 3.92 6.29
C PRO A 30 14.50 4.93 5.14
N GLU A 31 13.87 4.63 4.00
CA GLU A 31 13.73 5.56 2.87
C GLU A 31 12.97 6.84 3.27
N VAL A 32 12.19 6.84 4.34
CA VAL A 32 11.49 8.04 4.84
C VAL A 32 12.47 9.17 5.19
N ALA A 33 13.71 8.84 5.60
CA ALA A 33 14.74 9.82 5.90
C ALA A 33 15.24 10.58 4.65
N GLN A 34 14.88 10.17 3.44
CA GLN A 34 15.21 10.84 2.19
C GLN A 34 14.20 11.95 1.83
N ILE A 35 13.07 12.04 2.52
CA ILE A 35 12.11 13.14 2.37
C ILE A 35 12.74 14.39 3.01
N SER A 36 12.89 15.46 2.23
CA SER A 36 13.55 16.69 2.69
C SER A 36 12.63 17.57 3.53
N ASP A 37 11.33 17.59 3.21
CA ASP A 37 10.30 18.27 4.00
C ASP A 37 10.07 17.51 5.31
N GLN A 38 10.42 18.13 6.43
CA GLN A 38 10.35 17.53 7.77
C GLN A 38 8.90 17.27 8.24
N ASP A 39 7.95 18.10 7.83
CA ASP A 39 6.54 17.92 8.16
C ASP A 39 5.95 16.73 7.38
N LEU A 40 6.21 16.68 6.07
CA LEU A 40 5.83 15.55 5.21
C LEU A 40 6.46 14.23 5.72
N GLN A 41 7.75 14.26 6.07
CA GLN A 41 8.48 13.12 6.64
C GLN A 41 7.82 12.61 7.94
N ALA A 42 7.49 13.53 8.86
CA ALA A 42 6.86 13.18 10.13
C ALA A 42 5.46 12.59 9.91
N LYS A 43 4.67 13.18 9.03
CA LYS A 43 3.32 12.70 8.69
C LYS A 43 3.33 11.36 7.94
N ALA A 44 4.33 11.10 7.11
CA ALA A 44 4.50 9.80 6.45
C ALA A 44 4.73 8.68 7.48
N VAL A 45 5.53 8.93 8.50
CA VAL A 45 5.71 8.01 9.64
C VAL A 45 4.41 7.86 10.42
N GLU A 46 3.71 8.97 10.70
CA GLU A 46 2.45 8.97 11.43
C GLU A 46 1.37 8.13 10.71
N ALA A 47 1.31 8.18 9.38
CA ALA A 47 0.34 7.41 8.59
C ALA A 47 0.48 5.89 8.82
N TRP A 48 1.70 5.35 8.78
CA TRP A 48 1.93 3.95 9.07
C TRP A 48 1.73 3.62 10.56
N ALA A 49 2.17 4.50 11.45
CA ALA A 49 1.93 4.31 12.90
C ALA A 49 0.42 4.29 13.21
N TYR A 50 -0.34 5.18 12.60
CA TYR A 50 -1.80 5.19 12.68
C TYR A 50 -2.42 3.91 12.11
N ALA A 51 -2.00 3.48 10.92
CA ALA A 51 -2.49 2.26 10.28
C ALA A 51 -2.28 1.03 11.15
N LEU A 52 -1.07 0.86 11.70
CA LEU A 52 -0.73 -0.22 12.62
C LEU A 52 -1.53 -0.13 13.93
N ALA A 53 -1.68 1.06 14.49
CA ALA A 53 -2.45 1.27 15.74
C ALA A 53 -3.94 0.91 15.56
N HIS A 54 -4.48 1.02 14.34
CA HIS A 54 -5.87 0.70 13.99
C HIS A 54 -6.03 -0.68 13.33
N SER A 55 -5.03 -1.54 13.44
CA SER A 55 -5.05 -2.92 12.94
C SER A 55 -4.62 -3.92 14.01
N SER A 56 -4.75 -5.20 13.73
CA SER A 56 -4.20 -6.27 14.60
C SER A 56 -2.71 -6.48 14.38
N PHE A 57 -2.12 -5.94 13.33
CA PHE A 57 -0.70 -6.02 13.05
C PHE A 57 0.12 -5.18 14.02
N LYS A 58 1.30 -5.67 14.39
CA LYS A 58 2.25 -4.95 15.26
C LYS A 58 3.36 -4.27 14.48
N SER A 59 3.61 -4.74 13.27
CA SER A 59 4.69 -4.33 12.39
C SER A 59 4.21 -4.36 10.94
N ILE A 60 4.83 -3.56 10.07
CA ILE A 60 4.59 -3.65 8.62
C ILE A 60 5.07 -5.01 8.09
N HIS A 61 6.08 -5.61 8.72
CA HIS A 61 6.54 -6.97 8.42
C HIS A 61 5.48 -8.05 8.62
N ASP A 62 4.48 -7.82 9.47
CA ASP A 62 3.38 -8.79 9.69
C ASP A 62 2.40 -8.86 8.52
N ILE A 63 2.42 -7.89 7.61
CA ILE A 63 1.51 -7.81 6.47
C ILE A 63 2.06 -8.63 5.31
N PRO A 64 1.30 -9.59 4.74
CA PRO A 64 1.75 -10.42 3.63
C PRO A 64 2.13 -9.61 2.38
N PRO A 65 3.17 -10.02 1.64
CA PRO A 65 3.60 -9.37 0.40
C PRO A 65 2.70 -9.81 -0.75
N ALA A 66 1.49 -9.31 -0.81
CA ALA A 66 0.49 -9.66 -1.82
C ALA A 66 -0.16 -8.42 -2.45
N GLY A 67 -0.54 -8.53 -3.71
CA GLY A 67 -1.26 -7.45 -4.41
C GLY A 67 -2.62 -7.18 -3.76
N ASN A 68 -3.37 -8.25 -3.50
CA ASN A 68 -4.63 -8.24 -2.76
C ASN A 68 -4.69 -9.46 -1.84
N PRO A 69 -5.60 -9.51 -0.86
CA PRO A 69 -5.78 -10.70 -0.05
C PRO A 69 -6.00 -11.94 -0.92
N ASP A 70 -5.14 -12.94 -0.75
CA ASP A 70 -5.15 -14.21 -1.48
C ASP A 70 -4.83 -14.10 -2.99
N VAL A 71 -4.32 -12.96 -3.48
CA VAL A 71 -4.02 -12.74 -4.90
C VAL A 71 -2.62 -12.15 -5.10
N ASN A 72 -1.84 -12.76 -6.00
CA ASN A 72 -0.48 -12.34 -6.35
C ASN A 72 0.44 -12.23 -5.13
N GLU A 73 0.51 -13.26 -4.30
CA GLU A 73 1.39 -13.30 -3.13
C GLU A 73 2.80 -13.72 -3.53
N ALA A 74 3.81 -12.95 -3.10
CA ALA A 74 5.19 -13.29 -3.34
C ALA A 74 5.61 -14.53 -2.52
N LYS A 75 6.53 -15.33 -3.08
CA LYS A 75 7.05 -16.55 -2.41
C LYS A 75 7.86 -16.24 -1.16
N ARG A 76 8.37 -15.02 -1.04
CA ARG A 76 9.22 -14.57 0.08
C ARG A 76 9.09 -13.05 0.27
N GLY A 77 9.58 -12.58 1.41
CA GLY A 77 9.52 -11.19 1.81
C GLY A 77 8.21 -10.85 2.54
N ASP A 78 7.99 -9.58 2.76
CA ASP A 78 6.82 -9.02 3.43
C ASP A 78 6.44 -7.67 2.82
N GLN A 79 5.50 -6.97 3.42
CA GLN A 79 5.04 -5.67 2.91
C GLN A 79 6.14 -4.60 2.94
N THR A 80 7.09 -4.69 3.87
CA THR A 80 8.24 -3.75 3.92
C THR A 80 9.11 -3.89 2.68
N ASP A 81 9.40 -5.12 2.26
CA ASP A 81 10.20 -5.37 1.04
C ASP A 81 9.50 -4.81 -0.20
N HIS A 82 8.17 -4.96 -0.27
CA HIS A 82 7.36 -4.41 -1.36
C HIS A 82 7.42 -2.88 -1.38
N LEU A 83 7.08 -2.23 -0.27
CA LEU A 83 7.07 -0.75 -0.16
C LEU A 83 8.42 -0.14 -0.52
N ARG A 84 9.50 -0.66 0.06
CA ARG A 84 10.86 -0.20 -0.20
C ARG A 84 11.30 -0.46 -1.63
N GLY A 85 10.91 -1.62 -2.18
CA GLY A 85 11.17 -1.96 -3.58
C GLY A 85 10.48 -0.99 -4.54
N VAL A 86 9.19 -0.75 -4.35
CA VAL A 86 8.40 0.20 -5.16
C VAL A 86 8.94 1.62 -5.03
N THR A 87 9.24 2.08 -3.81
CA THR A 87 9.80 3.41 -3.58
C THR A 87 11.13 3.61 -4.33
N ARG A 88 12.06 2.64 -4.25
CA ARG A 88 13.34 2.71 -4.96
C ARG A 88 13.19 2.69 -6.47
N LEU A 89 12.26 1.89 -7.01
CA LEU A 89 11.92 1.90 -8.43
C LEU A 89 11.35 3.26 -8.85
N ALA A 90 10.42 3.83 -8.08
CA ALA A 90 9.84 5.15 -8.35
C ALA A 90 10.91 6.25 -8.35
N ILE A 91 11.81 6.25 -7.35
CA ILE A 91 12.97 7.17 -7.30
C ILE A 91 13.84 7.01 -8.55
N GLY A 92 14.11 5.77 -8.98
CA GLY A 92 14.90 5.51 -10.19
C GLY A 92 14.22 6.09 -11.44
N ILE A 93 12.94 5.82 -11.63
CA ILE A 93 12.16 6.39 -12.75
C ILE A 93 12.18 7.93 -12.70
N ALA A 94 11.90 8.53 -11.53
CA ALA A 94 11.85 9.97 -11.37
C ALA A 94 13.20 10.65 -11.68
N ARG A 95 14.31 10.05 -11.26
CA ARG A 95 15.66 10.56 -11.54
C ARG A 95 16.01 10.50 -13.03
N GLU A 96 15.78 9.38 -13.69
CA GLU A 96 16.07 9.22 -15.12
C GLU A 96 15.19 10.13 -15.98
N MET A 97 13.88 10.19 -15.68
CA MET A 97 12.97 11.05 -16.41
C MET A 97 13.24 12.53 -16.16
N GLY A 98 13.51 12.93 -14.91
CA GLY A 98 13.86 14.32 -14.59
C GLY A 98 15.19 14.78 -15.16
N ALA A 99 16.17 13.86 -15.31
CA ALA A 99 17.44 14.17 -15.98
C ALA A 99 17.26 14.34 -17.51
N ALA A 100 16.41 13.49 -18.12
CA ALA A 100 16.13 13.54 -19.57
C ALA A 100 15.19 14.71 -19.93
N TYR A 101 14.25 15.05 -19.07
CA TYR A 101 13.16 16.01 -19.28
C TYR A 101 12.99 16.90 -18.04
N PRO A 102 13.91 17.87 -17.80
CA PRO A 102 13.86 18.72 -16.60
C PRO A 102 12.57 19.53 -16.44
N GLU A 103 11.88 19.82 -17.56
CA GLU A 103 10.61 20.52 -17.59
C GLU A 103 9.46 19.77 -16.90
N LEU A 104 9.60 18.46 -16.63
CA LEU A 104 8.62 17.69 -15.87
C LEU A 104 8.53 18.15 -14.41
N ALA A 105 9.60 18.79 -13.89
CA ALA A 105 9.64 19.36 -12.53
C ALA A 105 9.13 18.38 -11.45
N ILE A 106 9.58 17.11 -11.53
CA ILE A 106 9.11 16.02 -10.64
C ILE A 106 9.46 16.32 -9.19
N ASP A 107 8.47 16.28 -8.31
CA ASP A 107 8.67 16.44 -6.87
C ASP A 107 9.13 15.12 -6.23
N MET A 108 10.42 15.08 -5.85
CA MET A 108 11.04 13.89 -5.28
C MET A 108 10.49 13.53 -3.89
N ASP A 109 10.11 14.50 -3.08
CA ASP A 109 9.52 14.24 -1.77
C ASP A 109 8.16 13.58 -1.90
N THR A 110 7.34 14.03 -2.85
CA THR A 110 6.06 13.39 -3.20
C THR A 110 6.26 11.97 -3.75
N ILE A 111 7.29 11.72 -4.57
CA ILE A 111 7.64 10.37 -5.06
C ILE A 111 7.97 9.43 -3.90
N ILE A 112 8.82 9.87 -2.97
CA ILE A 112 9.26 9.04 -1.85
C ILE A 112 8.09 8.77 -0.90
N ALA A 113 7.38 9.82 -0.48
CA ALA A 113 6.23 9.69 0.41
C ALA A 113 5.12 8.83 -0.23
N GLY A 114 4.79 9.10 -1.50
CA GLY A 114 3.81 8.33 -2.26
C GLY A 114 4.19 6.86 -2.39
N GLY A 115 5.45 6.56 -2.70
CA GLY A 115 5.97 5.19 -2.78
C GLY A 115 5.88 4.45 -1.45
N LEU A 116 6.17 5.10 -0.32
CA LEU A 116 6.08 4.50 1.00
C LEU A 116 4.62 4.33 1.48
N LEU A 117 3.69 5.15 0.99
CA LEU A 117 2.32 5.23 1.50
C LEU A 117 1.25 4.67 0.56
N HIS A 118 1.60 4.32 -0.71
CA HIS A 118 0.60 3.86 -1.67
C HIS A 118 -0.27 2.71 -1.12
N ASP A 119 0.32 1.85 -0.33
CA ASP A 119 -0.28 0.64 0.23
C ASP A 119 -0.63 0.73 1.72
N VAL A 120 -0.59 1.92 2.34
CA VAL A 120 -0.82 2.08 3.79
C VAL A 120 -2.17 1.52 4.25
N GLY A 121 -3.17 1.52 3.37
CA GLY A 121 -4.49 0.93 3.63
C GLY A 121 -4.50 -0.60 3.71
N LYS A 122 -3.42 -1.30 3.33
CA LYS A 122 -3.32 -2.76 3.46
C LYS A 122 -3.36 -3.22 4.92
N ALA A 123 -2.92 -2.40 5.86
CA ALA A 123 -3.09 -2.71 7.28
C ALA A 123 -4.56 -2.94 7.67
N TRP A 124 -5.51 -2.31 6.97
CA TRP A 124 -6.94 -2.54 7.13
C TRP A 124 -7.44 -3.72 6.28
N GLU A 125 -7.10 -3.75 4.99
CA GLU A 125 -7.65 -4.73 4.06
C GLU A 125 -7.18 -6.16 4.36
N PHE A 126 -5.94 -6.32 4.81
CA PHE A 126 -5.35 -7.61 5.14
C PHE A 126 -5.63 -8.05 6.58
N ASP A 127 -6.16 -7.18 7.44
CA ASP A 127 -6.41 -7.47 8.83
C ASP A 127 -7.30 -8.72 9.01
N PRO A 128 -6.83 -9.76 9.73
CA PRO A 128 -7.58 -11.00 9.91
C PRO A 128 -8.95 -10.79 10.57
N VAL A 129 -9.07 -9.81 11.48
CA VAL A 129 -10.33 -9.49 12.16
C VAL A 129 -11.34 -8.92 11.17
N ASN A 130 -10.91 -7.98 10.33
CA ASN A 130 -11.74 -7.40 9.28
C ASN A 130 -12.15 -8.47 8.26
N ARG A 131 -11.20 -9.28 7.78
CA ARG A 131 -11.45 -10.36 6.82
C ARG A 131 -12.45 -11.39 7.35
N LYS A 132 -12.33 -11.78 8.62
CA LYS A 132 -13.28 -12.69 9.30
C LYS A 132 -14.67 -12.07 9.35
N ARG A 133 -14.79 -10.80 9.73
CA ARG A 133 -16.06 -10.07 9.78
C ARG A 133 -16.74 -9.98 8.42
N TRP A 134 -16.01 -9.62 7.37
CA TRP A 134 -16.55 -9.55 6.01
C TRP A 134 -16.98 -10.91 5.49
N LYS A 135 -16.20 -11.97 5.74
CA LYS A 135 -16.54 -13.34 5.37
C LYS A 135 -17.84 -13.81 6.05
N ALA A 136 -18.04 -13.43 7.30
CA ALA A 136 -19.23 -13.82 8.06
C ALA A 136 -20.51 -13.14 7.56
N SER A 137 -20.45 -11.96 6.96
CA SER A 137 -21.61 -11.20 6.50
C SER A 137 -21.33 -10.40 5.23
N GLN A 138 -20.98 -11.08 4.13
CA GLN A 138 -20.67 -10.46 2.85
C GLN A 138 -21.82 -9.62 2.30
N ARG A 139 -23.07 -10.07 2.48
CA ARG A 139 -24.25 -9.34 2.03
C ARG A 139 -24.38 -7.97 2.67
N HIS A 140 -23.86 -7.80 3.89
CA HIS A 140 -23.94 -6.55 4.64
C HIS A 140 -22.72 -5.66 4.42
N PHE A 141 -21.54 -6.24 4.40
CA PHE A 141 -20.27 -5.50 4.36
C PHE A 141 -19.61 -5.45 2.98
N GLY A 142 -19.91 -6.37 2.07
CA GLY A 142 -19.05 -6.64 0.93
C GLY A 142 -17.82 -7.49 1.34
N ARG A 143 -16.89 -7.72 0.40
CA ARG A 143 -15.64 -8.44 0.67
C ARG A 143 -14.57 -8.05 -0.36
N PRO A 144 -13.67 -7.15 -0.01
CA PRO A 144 -13.61 -6.35 1.22
C PRO A 144 -14.73 -5.30 1.26
N SER A 145 -14.96 -4.71 2.45
CA SER A 145 -15.92 -3.60 2.58
C SER A 145 -15.36 -2.30 1.99
N ILE A 146 -14.07 -2.09 2.19
CA ILE A 146 -13.30 -0.95 1.67
C ILE A 146 -11.95 -1.50 1.20
N ARG A 147 -11.58 -1.16 -0.01
CA ARG A 147 -10.28 -1.51 -0.60
C ARG A 147 -9.16 -0.66 0.00
N HIS A 148 -7.92 -1.21 0.01
CA HIS A 148 -6.77 -0.50 0.55
C HIS A 148 -6.52 0.88 -0.08
N PRO A 149 -6.73 1.15 -1.39
CA PRO A 149 -6.53 2.48 -1.93
C PRO A 149 -7.43 3.52 -1.27
N ALA A 150 -8.73 3.23 -1.16
CA ALA A 150 -9.69 4.14 -0.52
C ALA A 150 -9.39 4.33 0.98
N TYR A 151 -9.05 3.24 1.68
CA TYR A 151 -8.71 3.34 3.10
C TYR A 151 -7.34 4.01 3.32
N GLY A 152 -6.39 3.84 2.40
CA GLY A 152 -5.11 4.53 2.40
C GLY A 152 -5.27 6.04 2.26
N ALA A 153 -6.10 6.50 1.33
CA ALA A 153 -6.44 7.92 1.20
C ALA A 153 -7.08 8.48 2.48
N HIS A 154 -8.00 7.72 3.10
CA HIS A 154 -8.57 8.09 4.39
C HIS A 154 -7.50 8.27 5.47
N ILE A 155 -6.54 7.34 5.60
CA ILE A 155 -5.44 7.46 6.56
C ILE A 155 -4.62 8.72 6.27
N CYS A 156 -4.19 8.93 5.03
CA CYS A 156 -3.38 10.07 4.65
C CYS A 156 -4.04 11.40 5.04
N LEU A 157 -5.32 11.57 4.70
CA LEU A 157 -6.06 12.79 5.07
C LEU A 157 -6.28 12.91 6.57
N THR A 158 -6.49 11.80 7.29
CA THR A 158 -6.70 11.79 8.73
C THR A 158 -5.48 12.29 9.51
N VAL A 159 -4.27 11.95 9.05
CA VAL A 159 -3.02 12.40 9.68
C VAL A 159 -2.53 13.75 9.13
N GLY A 160 -3.30 14.39 8.26
CA GLY A 160 -3.00 15.72 7.71
C GLY A 160 -1.91 15.73 6.64
N LEU A 161 -1.72 14.61 5.92
CA LEU A 161 -0.90 14.59 4.70
C LEU A 161 -1.57 15.43 3.61
N PRO A 162 -0.80 16.04 2.69
CA PRO A 162 -1.34 16.77 1.56
C PRO A 162 -2.13 15.87 0.60
N GLU A 163 -3.04 16.47 -0.16
CA GLU A 163 -3.98 15.76 -1.03
C GLU A 163 -3.26 14.93 -2.11
N GLU A 164 -2.09 15.38 -2.58
CA GLU A 164 -1.25 14.69 -3.55
C GLU A 164 -0.84 13.29 -3.08
N ILE A 165 -0.50 13.15 -1.80
CA ILE A 165 -0.15 11.85 -1.20
C ILE A 165 -1.40 10.96 -1.05
N ALA A 166 -2.51 11.54 -0.62
CA ALA A 166 -3.79 10.83 -0.56
C ALA A 166 -4.25 10.37 -1.96
N HIS A 167 -4.02 11.20 -3.00
CA HIS A 167 -4.28 10.86 -4.40
C HIS A 167 -3.44 9.66 -4.84
N ILE A 168 -2.15 9.62 -4.53
CA ILE A 168 -1.29 8.46 -4.84
C ILE A 168 -1.82 7.21 -4.16
N ALA A 169 -2.12 7.27 -2.86
CA ALA A 169 -2.69 6.14 -2.14
C ALA A 169 -4.00 5.63 -2.76
N MET A 170 -4.87 6.55 -3.22
CA MET A 170 -6.17 6.22 -3.84
C MET A 170 -6.02 5.68 -5.26
N ALA A 171 -5.11 6.24 -6.06
CA ALA A 171 -5.10 6.07 -7.51
C ALA A 171 -3.94 5.22 -8.06
N HIS A 172 -3.02 4.73 -7.20
CA HIS A 172 -1.85 3.94 -7.66
C HIS A 172 -2.24 2.61 -8.32
N SER A 173 -3.38 2.02 -7.99
CA SER A 173 -3.82 0.70 -8.45
C SER A 173 -4.99 0.78 -9.44
N GLY A 174 -5.68 -0.34 -9.68
CA GLY A 174 -6.80 -0.42 -10.63
C GLY A 174 -7.97 0.53 -10.33
N GLU A 175 -8.16 0.93 -9.08
CA GLU A 175 -9.14 1.93 -8.70
C GLU A 175 -8.88 3.31 -9.33
N GLY A 176 -7.61 3.59 -9.66
CA GLY A 176 -7.20 4.81 -10.35
C GLY A 176 -7.53 4.87 -11.85
N GLU A 177 -8.04 3.78 -12.46
CA GLU A 177 -8.41 3.78 -13.89
C GLU A 177 -9.57 4.74 -14.22
N LEU A 178 -10.32 5.18 -13.21
CA LEU A 178 -11.40 6.15 -13.36
C LEU A 178 -10.96 7.60 -13.09
N LEU A 179 -9.67 7.82 -12.82
CA LEU A 179 -9.10 9.11 -12.46
C LEU A 179 -7.97 9.49 -13.42
N LEU A 180 -7.75 10.78 -13.60
CA LEU A 180 -6.50 11.27 -14.19
C LEU A 180 -5.43 11.29 -13.09
N ARG A 181 -4.44 10.43 -13.18
CA ARG A 181 -3.32 10.39 -12.24
C ARG A 181 -2.42 11.61 -12.39
N SER A 182 -1.96 12.18 -11.27
CA SER A 182 -0.85 13.14 -11.30
C SER A 182 0.42 12.50 -11.84
N LEU A 183 1.43 13.31 -12.18
CA LEU A 183 2.70 12.80 -12.71
C LEU A 183 3.38 11.86 -11.70
N GLU A 184 3.46 12.26 -10.43
CA GLU A 184 4.04 11.46 -9.36
C GLU A 184 3.23 10.19 -9.10
N CYS A 185 1.90 10.29 -9.12
CA CYS A 185 1.03 9.12 -9.01
C CYS A 185 1.26 8.14 -10.17
N MET A 186 1.42 8.63 -11.40
CA MET A 186 1.74 7.78 -12.57
C MET A 186 3.09 7.07 -12.37
N ILE A 187 4.11 7.77 -11.88
CA ILE A 187 5.43 7.17 -11.62
C ILE A 187 5.33 6.07 -10.56
N VAL A 188 4.65 6.32 -9.44
CA VAL A 188 4.46 5.32 -8.37
C VAL A 188 3.64 4.13 -8.89
N HIS A 189 2.56 4.38 -9.64
CA HIS A 189 1.77 3.33 -10.29
C HIS A 189 2.61 2.42 -11.18
N GLN A 190 3.45 2.98 -12.05
CA GLN A 190 4.32 2.20 -12.93
C GLN A 190 5.40 1.43 -12.15
N ALA A 191 5.93 2.00 -11.08
CA ALA A 191 6.88 1.33 -10.20
C ALA A 191 6.25 0.12 -9.50
N ASP A 192 5.03 0.24 -8.98
CA ASP A 192 4.27 -0.85 -8.36
C ASP A 192 3.97 -1.97 -9.37
N TYR A 193 3.48 -1.63 -10.55
CA TYR A 193 3.23 -2.59 -11.62
C TYR A 193 4.51 -3.26 -12.11
N THR A 194 5.62 -2.52 -12.20
CA THR A 194 6.93 -3.09 -12.54
C THR A 194 7.36 -4.12 -11.50
N PHE A 195 7.20 -3.84 -10.21
CA PHE A 195 7.52 -4.77 -9.13
C PHE A 195 6.73 -6.08 -9.30
N TRP A 196 5.41 -6.01 -9.36
CA TRP A 196 4.55 -7.20 -9.45
C TRP A 196 4.72 -7.97 -10.77
N ASN A 197 4.81 -7.29 -11.89
CA ASN A 197 4.98 -7.92 -13.20
C ASN A 197 6.34 -8.61 -13.33
N THR A 198 7.39 -8.05 -12.73
CA THR A 198 8.71 -8.69 -12.68
C THR A 198 8.69 -9.94 -11.82
N LEU A 199 8.04 -9.92 -10.65
CA LEU A 199 7.88 -11.12 -9.83
C LEU A 199 7.05 -12.20 -10.54
N LEU A 200 5.97 -11.78 -11.23
CA LEU A 200 5.13 -12.69 -12.00
C LEU A 200 5.93 -13.36 -13.11
N ALA A 201 6.56 -12.57 -14.00
CA ALA A 201 7.37 -13.08 -15.09
C ALA A 201 8.55 -13.92 -14.62
N GLY A 202 9.17 -13.53 -13.50
CA GLY A 202 10.26 -14.27 -12.86
C GLY A 202 9.83 -15.52 -12.09
N GLY A 203 8.53 -15.86 -12.04
CA GLY A 203 8.01 -17.03 -11.33
C GLY A 203 8.20 -16.92 -9.80
N GLN A 204 8.21 -15.70 -9.24
CA GLN A 204 8.42 -15.44 -7.82
C GLN A 204 7.11 -15.28 -7.04
N LEU A 205 5.95 -15.44 -7.68
CA LEU A 205 4.66 -15.49 -7.00
C LEU A 205 4.29 -16.93 -6.64
N LYS A 206 3.50 -17.09 -5.58
CA LYS A 206 2.91 -18.41 -5.21
C LYS A 206 1.92 -18.81 -6.30
N PRO A 207 2.07 -19.96 -6.98
CA PRO A 207 1.28 -20.32 -8.16
C PRO A 207 -0.23 -20.32 -7.93
N GLU A 208 -0.65 -20.75 -6.73
CA GLU A 208 -2.06 -20.82 -6.32
C GLU A 208 -2.71 -19.45 -6.16
N THR A 209 -1.93 -18.39 -5.98
CA THR A 209 -2.41 -17.01 -5.81
C THR A 209 -2.41 -16.21 -7.12
N VAL A 210 -1.76 -16.71 -8.17
CA VAL A 210 -1.74 -16.03 -9.48
C VAL A 210 -3.12 -16.12 -10.13
N SER A 211 -3.71 -14.96 -10.44
CA SER A 211 -5.00 -14.91 -11.12
C SER A 211 -4.95 -15.62 -12.47
N PRO A 212 -6.02 -16.36 -12.87
CA PRO A 212 -6.02 -17.19 -14.09
C PRO A 212 -5.68 -16.41 -15.36
N ASP A 213 -6.11 -15.17 -15.48
CA ASP A 213 -5.85 -14.28 -16.63
C ASP A 213 -4.38 -13.88 -16.75
N LYS A 214 -3.62 -13.92 -15.65
CA LYS A 214 -2.19 -13.58 -15.62
C LYS A 214 -1.25 -14.78 -15.75
N ARG A 215 -1.76 -16.01 -15.63
CA ARG A 215 -0.92 -17.24 -15.68
C ARG A 215 -0.14 -17.37 -16.98
N ARG A 216 -0.63 -16.84 -18.10
CA ARG A 216 0.05 -16.84 -19.41
C ARG A 216 1.33 -16.01 -19.45
N TYR A 217 1.57 -15.14 -18.45
CA TYR A 217 2.78 -14.31 -18.38
C TYR A 217 3.87 -14.94 -17.49
N VAL A 218 3.60 -16.09 -16.87
CA VAL A 218 4.62 -16.82 -16.11
C VAL A 218 5.53 -17.54 -17.10
N LEU A 219 6.82 -17.24 -17.03
CA LEU A 219 7.81 -17.91 -17.87
C LEU A 219 8.03 -19.33 -17.37
N ASP A 220 7.89 -20.32 -18.25
CA ASP A 220 8.32 -21.68 -17.96
C ASP A 220 9.83 -21.67 -17.78
N ARG A 221 10.31 -22.02 -16.60
CA ARG A 221 11.74 -22.24 -16.38
C ARG A 221 12.03 -23.69 -16.71
N PRO A 222 13.06 -23.98 -17.54
CA PRO A 222 13.55 -25.35 -17.64
C PRO A 222 13.95 -25.81 -16.24
N SER A 223 13.48 -27.01 -15.86
CA SER A 223 13.77 -27.71 -14.62
C SER A 223 15.28 -27.91 -14.42
#